data_40bad1b96e433d3aa2b50a70b4caaf6a
#
_entry.id   40bad1b96e433d3aa2b50a70b4caaf6a
#
_cell.length_a   1.000
_cell.length_b   1.000
_cell.length_c   1.000
_cell.angle_alpha   90.00
_cell.angle_beta   90.00
_cell.angle_gamma   90.00
#
_symmetry.space_group_name_H-M   'P 1'
#
loop_
_entity.id
_entity.type
_entity.pdbx_description
1 polymer ?
#
loop_
_entity_poly.entity_id
_entity_poly.type
_entity_poly.pdbx_seq_one_letter_code
_entity_poly.pdbx_strand_id
1 'polypeptide(L)'
;LHERPTLVLDPGFHTAMISPFGDRHSAHHFYAGFNEIHNTGKNGGESAEDVRPVMERWFDTNAANDNWYLHINFWDPHTDYRVPEDYGQPFENDPPPAHLDDEQLIARHRKKTGPHSAQDLGMYQPARPDRHPRAVEALTDRASMKHWIDGYDTAVRYVDDHIQWMVDKLKAEGVY
;
A
#
# COMPACT_ATOMS: atom_id res chain seq x y z
N LEU A 1 -12.53 18.13 18.79
CA LEU A 1 -11.16 18.16 19.31
C LEU A 1 -10.46 16.92 18.76
N HIS A 2 -9.73 17.07 17.66
CA HIS A 2 -8.84 16.01 17.18
C HIS A 2 -7.59 16.05 18.05
N GLU A 3 -7.43 15.03 18.87
CA GLU A 3 -6.17 14.80 19.54
C GLU A 3 -5.11 14.56 18.45
N ARG A 4 -4.24 15.53 18.27
CA ARG A 4 -3.03 15.33 17.46
C ARG A 4 -2.21 14.26 18.16
N PRO A 5 -1.55 13.36 17.43
CA PRO A 5 -0.59 12.44 18.04
C PRO A 5 0.54 13.26 18.64
N THR A 6 0.39 13.59 19.91
CA THR A 6 1.33 14.40 20.69
C THR A 6 2.69 13.72 20.87
N LEU A 7 2.74 12.41 20.61
CA LEU A 7 3.97 11.59 20.70
C LEU A 7 5.05 11.95 19.68
N VAL A 8 4.68 12.51 18.53
CA VAL A 8 5.62 12.83 17.44
C VAL A 8 6.32 14.17 17.67
N LEU A 9 5.88 14.94 18.67
CA LEU A 9 6.44 16.27 18.98
C LEU A 9 7.29 16.27 20.26
N ASP A 10 7.64 15.13 20.81
CA ASP A 10 8.61 15.07 21.90
C ASP A 10 9.96 15.53 21.36
N PRO A 11 10.55 16.60 21.93
CA PRO A 11 11.81 17.17 21.45
C PRO A 11 13.01 16.21 21.50
N GLY A 12 12.81 15.01 22.05
CA GLY A 12 13.82 13.94 22.07
C GLY A 12 13.80 12.98 20.87
N PHE A 13 12.78 13.04 19.98
CA PHE A 13 12.67 12.11 18.87
C PHE A 13 13.07 12.74 17.53
N HIS A 14 13.88 12.01 16.75
CA HIS A 14 14.09 12.29 15.34
C HIS A 14 12.98 11.62 14.52
N THR A 15 12.15 12.41 13.85
CA THR A 15 10.97 11.93 13.16
C THR A 15 11.10 12.04 11.66
N ALA A 16 10.87 10.94 10.96
CA ALA A 16 10.95 10.90 9.51
C ALA A 16 9.69 10.26 8.90
N MET A 17 9.29 10.74 7.72
CA MET A 17 8.21 10.19 6.91
C MET A 17 8.72 9.86 5.51
N ILE A 18 8.42 8.64 5.06
CA ILE A 18 8.62 8.20 3.67
C ILE A 18 7.24 7.96 3.07
N SER A 19 6.72 8.96 2.36
CA SER A 19 5.36 8.90 1.81
C SER A 19 5.13 10.00 0.77
N PRO A 20 4.47 9.71 -0.35
CA PRO A 20 4.00 10.70 -1.31
C PRO A 20 2.63 11.30 -0.92
N PHE A 21 2.03 10.87 0.19
CA PHE A 21 0.63 11.13 0.51
C PHE A 21 0.29 12.62 0.56
N GLY A 22 1.15 13.42 1.19
CA GLY A 22 0.93 14.85 1.33
C GLY A 22 0.87 15.57 -0.01
N ASP A 23 1.77 15.25 -0.93
CA ASP A 23 1.81 15.86 -2.26
C ASP A 23 0.67 15.36 -3.14
N ARG A 24 0.43 14.04 -3.16
CA ARG A 24 -0.65 13.45 -3.96
C ARG A 24 -2.02 14.04 -3.65
N HIS A 25 -2.31 14.29 -2.38
CA HIS A 25 -3.63 14.75 -1.91
C HIS A 25 -3.67 16.23 -1.55
N SER A 26 -2.59 16.99 -1.83
CA SER A 26 -2.43 18.38 -1.35
C SER A 26 -2.66 18.50 0.16
N ALA A 27 -2.29 17.47 0.89
CA ALA A 27 -2.58 17.28 2.31
C ALA A 27 -1.31 17.49 3.16
N HIS A 28 -0.59 18.59 2.92
CA HIS A 28 0.71 18.88 3.55
C HIS A 28 0.66 18.96 5.08
N HIS A 29 -0.55 19.07 5.66
CA HIS A 29 -0.73 19.00 7.11
C HIS A 29 -0.35 17.64 7.72
N PHE A 30 -0.31 16.57 6.92
CA PHE A 30 0.20 15.26 7.36
C PHE A 30 1.71 15.27 7.61
N TYR A 31 2.43 16.22 7.06
CA TYR A 31 3.86 16.37 7.27
C TYR A 31 4.21 17.10 8.58
N ALA A 32 3.20 17.69 9.24
CA ALA A 32 3.41 18.44 10.46
C ALA A 32 3.93 17.53 11.58
N GLY A 33 5.05 17.89 12.17
CA GLY A 33 5.69 17.15 13.27
C GLY A 33 6.79 16.19 12.82
N PHE A 34 7.06 16.07 11.52
CA PHE A 34 8.21 15.33 11.03
C PHE A 34 9.41 16.26 10.79
N ASN A 35 10.59 15.82 11.20
CA ASN A 35 11.85 16.52 10.94
C ASN A 35 12.31 16.30 9.49
N GLU A 36 12.05 15.12 8.95
CA GLU A 36 12.39 14.74 7.58
C GLU A 36 11.17 14.23 6.82
N ILE A 37 11.10 14.58 5.54
CA ILE A 37 10.07 14.12 4.63
C ILE A 37 10.75 13.64 3.36
N HIS A 38 10.60 12.37 3.07
CA HIS A 38 11.15 11.73 1.89
C HIS A 38 10.01 11.39 0.91
N ASN A 39 9.93 12.17 -0.16
CA ASN A 39 9.01 11.92 -1.24
C ASN A 39 9.74 11.19 -2.37
N THR A 40 9.23 10.05 -2.81
CA THR A 40 9.79 9.26 -3.90
C THR A 40 9.62 9.92 -5.27
N GLY A 41 8.75 10.92 -5.38
CA GLY A 41 8.55 11.70 -6.60
C GLY A 41 7.63 11.08 -7.64
N LYS A 42 6.97 9.95 -7.33
CA LYS A 42 6.04 9.28 -8.25
C LYS A 42 4.57 9.60 -7.99
N ASN A 43 4.31 10.50 -7.06
CA ASN A 43 3.00 11.08 -6.79
C ASN A 43 1.89 10.03 -6.53
N GLY A 44 2.23 8.98 -5.75
CA GLY A 44 1.33 7.87 -5.45
C GLY A 44 1.29 6.80 -6.55
N GLY A 45 2.22 6.82 -7.48
CA GLY A 45 2.48 5.76 -8.43
C GLY A 45 3.59 4.81 -7.99
N GLU A 46 4.07 4.95 -6.76
CA GLU A 46 5.12 4.12 -6.17
C GLU A 46 4.67 2.68 -5.97
N SER A 47 5.59 1.76 -6.25
CA SER A 47 5.59 0.42 -5.68
C SER A 47 6.49 0.37 -4.44
N ALA A 48 6.40 -0.71 -3.65
CA ALA A 48 7.29 -0.91 -2.51
C ALA A 48 8.78 -0.94 -2.91
N GLU A 49 9.08 -1.39 -4.14
CA GLU A 49 10.44 -1.33 -4.70
C GLU A 49 10.96 0.10 -4.87
N ASP A 50 10.11 1.06 -5.14
CA ASP A 50 10.50 2.47 -5.24
C ASP A 50 10.74 3.08 -3.86
N VAL A 51 10.00 2.63 -2.86
CA VAL A 51 10.12 3.09 -1.48
C VAL A 51 11.35 2.49 -0.80
N ARG A 52 11.66 1.22 -1.08
CA ARG A 52 12.75 0.47 -0.45
C ARG A 52 14.11 1.16 -0.48
N PRO A 53 14.63 1.68 -1.60
CA PRO A 53 15.93 2.38 -1.61
C PRO A 53 15.97 3.63 -0.73
N VAL A 54 14.82 4.28 -0.53
CA VAL A 54 14.72 5.43 0.37
C VAL A 54 14.81 4.96 1.82
N MET A 55 14.11 3.88 2.16
CA MET A 55 14.19 3.24 3.48
C MET A 55 15.61 2.77 3.79
N GLU A 56 16.26 2.11 2.84
CA GLU A 56 17.64 1.62 2.97
C GLU A 56 18.60 2.75 3.37
N ARG A 57 18.61 3.82 2.59
CA ARG A 57 19.47 4.99 2.87
C ARG A 57 19.17 5.62 4.23
N TRP A 58 17.90 5.66 4.60
CA TRP A 58 17.52 6.22 5.89
C TRP A 58 18.02 5.34 7.04
N PHE A 59 17.85 4.01 6.96
CA PHE A 59 18.34 3.08 7.96
C PHE A 59 19.88 3.09 8.06
N ASP A 60 20.59 3.10 6.94
CA ASP A 60 22.05 3.16 6.93
C ASP A 60 22.59 4.37 7.69
N THR A 61 21.82 5.44 7.76
CA THR A 61 22.23 6.67 8.43
C THR A 61 21.72 6.77 9.87
N ASN A 62 20.53 6.26 10.15
CA ASN A 62 19.80 6.61 11.37
C ASN A 62 19.50 5.42 12.27
N ALA A 63 19.52 4.17 11.78
CA ALA A 63 19.04 3.02 12.54
C ALA A 63 19.80 2.80 13.87
N ALA A 64 21.12 3.09 13.89
CA ALA A 64 21.96 2.97 15.08
C ALA A 64 21.77 4.11 16.10
N ASN A 65 21.02 5.15 15.77
CA ASN A 65 20.72 6.24 16.69
C ASN A 65 19.55 5.86 17.62
N ASP A 66 19.53 6.43 18.81
CA ASP A 66 18.40 6.32 19.72
C ASP A 66 17.28 7.30 19.35
N ASN A 67 16.06 6.98 19.80
CA ASN A 67 14.92 7.90 19.79
C ASN A 67 14.52 8.40 18.39
N TRP A 68 14.33 7.49 17.44
CA TRP A 68 13.73 7.84 16.16
C TRP A 68 12.31 7.27 16.00
N TYR A 69 11.56 7.93 15.15
CA TYR A 69 10.26 7.47 14.67
C TYR A 69 10.22 7.57 13.15
N LEU A 70 9.99 6.47 12.47
CA LEU A 70 9.88 6.40 11.02
C LEU A 70 8.47 5.96 10.62
N HIS A 71 7.79 6.80 9.87
CA HIS A 71 6.51 6.46 9.23
C HIS A 71 6.73 6.17 7.75
N ILE A 72 6.29 4.99 7.32
CA ILE A 72 6.38 4.56 5.93
C ILE A 72 4.98 4.27 5.42
N ASN A 73 4.67 4.75 4.22
CA ASN A 73 3.39 4.50 3.58
C ASN A 73 3.60 3.82 2.23
N PHE A 74 3.12 2.58 2.11
CA PHE A 74 3.10 1.81 0.88
C PHE A 74 1.74 1.97 0.17
N TRP A 75 1.78 2.05 -1.16
CA TRP A 75 0.60 2.24 -2.00
C TRP A 75 0.17 0.99 -2.76
N ASP A 76 0.93 -0.08 -2.71
CA ASP A 76 0.71 -1.28 -3.53
C ASP A 76 -0.67 -1.91 -3.36
N PRO A 77 -1.26 -1.95 -2.13
CA PRO A 77 -2.62 -2.47 -1.95
C PRO A 77 -3.73 -1.50 -2.40
N HIS A 78 -3.37 -0.26 -2.79
CA HIS A 78 -4.35 0.65 -3.36
C HIS A 78 -4.84 0.10 -4.72
N THR A 79 -6.09 0.40 -5.07
CA THR A 79 -6.69 0.05 -6.36
C THR A 79 -5.72 0.26 -7.51
N ASP A 80 -5.72 -0.64 -8.47
CA ASP A 80 -4.78 -0.93 -9.55
C ASP A 80 -3.67 -1.92 -9.16
N TYR A 81 -3.43 -2.18 -7.87
CA TYR A 81 -2.50 -3.20 -7.36
C TYR A 81 -1.16 -3.23 -8.11
N ARG A 82 -0.26 -2.29 -7.77
CA ARG A 82 0.98 -1.98 -8.52
C ARG A 82 2.12 -2.97 -8.33
N VAL A 83 1.82 -4.16 -7.88
CA VAL A 83 2.80 -5.22 -7.72
C VAL A 83 3.37 -5.60 -9.08
N PRO A 84 4.70 -5.68 -9.23
CA PRO A 84 5.32 -6.12 -10.47
C PRO A 84 4.78 -7.45 -10.98
N GLU A 85 4.70 -7.61 -12.29
CA GLU A 85 4.12 -8.82 -12.89
C GLU A 85 4.96 -10.06 -12.60
N ASP A 86 6.28 -9.92 -12.56
CA ASP A 86 7.25 -10.98 -12.27
C ASP A 86 7.21 -11.48 -10.81
N TYR A 87 6.52 -10.76 -9.91
CA TYR A 87 6.21 -11.27 -8.57
C TYR A 87 5.31 -12.52 -8.62
N GLY A 88 4.62 -12.74 -9.73
CA GLY A 88 3.77 -13.91 -9.94
C GLY A 88 2.37 -13.78 -9.34
N GLN A 89 1.68 -14.91 -9.23
CA GLN A 89 0.28 -15.00 -8.78
C GLN A 89 0.18 -15.99 -7.59
N PRO A 90 0.61 -15.60 -6.39
CA PRO A 90 0.74 -16.54 -5.25
C PRO A 90 -0.59 -17.17 -4.81
N PHE A 91 -1.74 -16.55 -5.12
CA PHE A 91 -3.07 -17.00 -4.71
C PHE A 91 -3.91 -17.59 -5.84
N GLU A 92 -3.35 -17.74 -7.06
CA GLU A 92 -4.08 -18.21 -8.23
C GLU A 92 -4.80 -19.56 -8.00
N ASN A 93 -4.11 -20.47 -7.30
CA ASN A 93 -4.60 -21.82 -7.05
C ASN A 93 -5.35 -21.97 -5.72
N ASP A 94 -5.46 -20.90 -4.94
CA ASP A 94 -6.21 -20.94 -3.70
C ASP A 94 -7.73 -21.00 -3.97
N PRO A 95 -8.50 -21.70 -3.13
CA PRO A 95 -9.94 -21.70 -3.28
C PRO A 95 -10.47 -20.27 -3.08
N PRO A 96 -11.48 -19.86 -3.88
CA PRO A 96 -12.10 -18.56 -3.66
C PRO A 96 -12.73 -18.51 -2.27
N PRO A 97 -12.76 -17.33 -1.64
CA PRO A 97 -13.41 -17.16 -0.35
C PRO A 97 -14.86 -17.70 -0.35
N ALA A 98 -15.27 -18.42 0.70
CA ALA A 98 -16.57 -19.09 0.78
C ALA A 98 -17.76 -18.14 0.60
N HIS A 99 -17.62 -16.86 0.94
CA HIS A 99 -18.70 -15.88 0.74
C HIS A 99 -18.99 -15.61 -0.75
N LEU A 100 -18.10 -15.97 -1.67
CA LEU A 100 -18.33 -15.85 -3.11
C LEU A 100 -19.23 -16.97 -3.66
N ASP A 101 -19.63 -17.94 -2.85
CA ASP A 101 -20.65 -18.92 -3.20
C ASP A 101 -22.08 -18.34 -3.10
N ASP A 102 -22.25 -17.18 -2.47
CA ASP A 102 -23.51 -16.44 -2.43
C ASP A 102 -23.66 -15.53 -3.66
N GLU A 103 -24.34 -16.03 -4.67
CA GLU A 103 -24.64 -15.25 -5.89
C GLU A 103 -25.44 -13.97 -5.61
N GLN A 104 -26.26 -13.96 -4.56
CA GLN A 104 -27.02 -12.77 -4.17
C GLN A 104 -26.09 -11.71 -3.58
N LEU A 105 -25.04 -12.12 -2.87
CA LEU A 105 -24.00 -11.20 -2.37
C LEU A 105 -23.27 -10.54 -3.55
N ILE A 106 -22.84 -11.33 -4.53
CA ILE A 106 -22.19 -10.83 -5.75
C ILE A 106 -23.11 -9.86 -6.50
N ALA A 107 -24.38 -10.23 -6.69
CA ALA A 107 -25.36 -9.38 -7.35
C ALA A 107 -25.60 -8.05 -6.60
N ARG A 108 -25.56 -8.08 -5.26
CA ARG A 108 -25.67 -6.86 -4.44
C ARG A 108 -24.44 -5.97 -4.59
N HIS A 109 -23.23 -6.54 -4.58
CA HIS A 109 -22.00 -5.79 -4.78
C HIS A 109 -21.95 -5.13 -6.16
N ARG A 110 -22.39 -5.83 -7.20
CA ARG A 110 -22.46 -5.30 -8.57
C ARG A 110 -23.42 -4.10 -8.71
N LYS A 111 -24.43 -4.02 -7.85
CA LYS A 111 -25.42 -2.91 -7.85
C LYS A 111 -24.99 -1.72 -7.01
N LYS A 112 -23.96 -1.85 -6.16
CA LYS A 112 -23.47 -0.73 -5.38
C LYS A 112 -22.94 0.36 -6.30
N THR A 113 -23.31 1.61 -5.99
CA THR A 113 -22.81 2.83 -6.62
C THR A 113 -22.05 3.66 -5.62
N GLY A 114 -21.24 4.60 -6.11
CA GLY A 114 -20.47 5.50 -5.28
C GLY A 114 -18.98 5.10 -5.20
N PRO A 115 -18.18 5.93 -4.56
CA PRO A 115 -16.73 5.74 -4.49
C PRO A 115 -16.33 4.36 -3.96
N HIS A 116 -15.39 3.73 -4.62
CA HIS A 116 -14.87 2.39 -4.28
C HIS A 116 -15.90 1.26 -4.39
N SER A 117 -16.94 1.45 -5.21
CA SER A 117 -17.89 0.38 -5.54
C SER A 117 -17.42 -0.41 -6.75
N ALA A 118 -18.06 -1.57 -6.98
CA ALA A 118 -17.80 -2.39 -8.17
C ALA A 118 -18.07 -1.66 -9.49
N GLN A 119 -18.86 -0.60 -9.47
CA GLN A 119 -19.17 0.22 -10.66
C GLN A 119 -18.17 1.36 -10.88
N ASP A 120 -17.35 1.67 -9.88
CA ASP A 120 -16.36 2.74 -9.93
C ASP A 120 -14.97 2.24 -10.37
N LEU A 121 -14.83 0.94 -10.71
CA LEU A 121 -13.55 0.40 -11.15
C LEU A 121 -12.97 1.15 -12.35
N GLY A 122 -13.84 1.62 -13.26
CA GLY A 122 -13.44 2.44 -14.40
C GLY A 122 -13.16 3.91 -14.06
N MET A 123 -13.52 4.38 -12.85
CA MET A 123 -13.32 5.78 -12.45
C MET A 123 -11.85 6.10 -12.23
N TYR A 124 -11.08 5.15 -11.76
CA TYR A 124 -9.67 5.35 -11.43
C TYR A 124 -8.74 5.20 -12.64
N GLN A 125 -9.14 4.48 -13.64
CA GLN A 125 -8.60 4.48 -15.02
C GLN A 125 -9.39 3.44 -15.82
N PRO A 126 -9.58 3.60 -17.13
CA PRO A 126 -9.99 2.48 -17.94
C PRO A 126 -9.01 1.35 -17.67
N ALA A 127 -9.51 0.16 -17.41
CA ALA A 127 -8.68 -1.00 -17.13
C ALA A 127 -7.53 -1.02 -18.15
N ARG A 128 -6.34 -0.98 -17.66
CA ARG A 128 -5.13 -1.09 -18.47
C ARG A 128 -4.44 -2.38 -18.09
N PRO A 129 -4.90 -3.53 -18.61
CA PRO A 129 -4.33 -4.83 -18.29
C PRO A 129 -2.83 -4.90 -18.57
N ASP A 130 -2.36 -4.08 -19.51
CA ASP A 130 -0.95 -3.90 -19.85
C ASP A 130 -0.13 -3.22 -18.72
N ARG A 131 -0.77 -2.48 -17.83
CA ARG A 131 -0.12 -1.80 -16.71
C ARG A 131 -0.48 -2.37 -15.35
N HIS A 132 -1.67 -2.94 -15.24
CA HIS A 132 -2.24 -3.41 -13.98
C HIS A 132 -2.90 -4.77 -14.17
N PRO A 133 -2.12 -5.83 -14.47
CA PRO A 133 -2.66 -7.15 -14.82
C PRO A 133 -3.46 -7.80 -13.69
N ARG A 134 -3.36 -7.26 -12.46
CA ARG A 134 -4.08 -7.77 -11.28
C ARG A 134 -5.41 -7.07 -11.06
N ALA A 135 -5.67 -5.96 -11.73
CA ALA A 135 -6.96 -5.30 -11.69
C ALA A 135 -7.90 -5.90 -12.74
N VAL A 136 -9.17 -6.04 -12.39
CA VAL A 136 -10.19 -6.50 -13.33
C VAL A 136 -10.81 -5.32 -14.06
N GLU A 137 -11.18 -5.54 -15.31
CA GLU A 137 -11.90 -4.54 -16.11
C GLU A 137 -13.32 -4.31 -15.59
N ALA A 138 -13.99 -5.38 -15.16
CA ALA A 138 -15.30 -5.33 -14.58
C ALA A 138 -15.54 -6.53 -13.65
N LEU A 139 -16.36 -6.35 -12.62
CA LEU A 139 -16.81 -7.44 -11.76
C LEU A 139 -18.09 -8.04 -12.35
N THR A 140 -17.96 -9.10 -13.12
CA THR A 140 -19.07 -9.71 -13.86
C THR A 140 -19.59 -11.00 -13.20
N ASP A 141 -18.72 -11.75 -12.55
CA ASP A 141 -18.97 -13.06 -12.01
C ASP A 141 -18.05 -13.41 -10.84
N ARG A 142 -18.15 -14.65 -10.37
CA ARG A 142 -17.32 -15.18 -9.29
C ARG A 142 -15.82 -15.19 -9.64
N ALA A 143 -15.48 -15.49 -10.88
CA ALA A 143 -14.08 -15.56 -11.30
C ALA A 143 -13.42 -14.17 -11.30
N SER A 144 -14.10 -13.16 -11.83
CA SER A 144 -13.62 -11.78 -11.79
C SER A 144 -13.53 -11.23 -10.35
N MET A 145 -14.47 -11.61 -9.47
CA MET A 145 -14.37 -11.27 -8.05
C MET A 145 -13.16 -11.93 -7.38
N LYS A 146 -12.93 -13.23 -7.65
CA LYS A 146 -11.75 -13.91 -7.15
C LYS A 146 -10.47 -13.23 -7.63
N HIS A 147 -10.37 -12.98 -8.93
CA HIS A 147 -9.17 -12.31 -9.50
C HIS A 147 -8.91 -10.95 -8.86
N TRP A 148 -9.96 -10.18 -8.59
CA TRP A 148 -9.84 -8.90 -7.87
C TRP A 148 -9.31 -9.07 -6.45
N ILE A 149 -9.83 -10.06 -5.71
CA ILE A 149 -9.36 -10.38 -4.35
C ILE A 149 -7.92 -10.86 -4.38
N ASP A 150 -7.59 -11.79 -5.29
CA ASP A 150 -6.22 -12.30 -5.44
C ASP A 150 -5.22 -11.17 -5.76
N GLY A 151 -5.64 -10.19 -6.54
CA GLY A 151 -4.83 -9.00 -6.83
C GLY A 151 -4.54 -8.17 -5.58
N TYR A 152 -5.54 -7.95 -4.75
CA TYR A 152 -5.39 -7.26 -3.46
C TYR A 152 -4.50 -8.05 -2.50
N ASP A 153 -4.78 -9.35 -2.32
CA ASP A 153 -4.03 -10.22 -1.43
C ASP A 153 -2.55 -10.34 -1.87
N THR A 154 -2.32 -10.38 -3.18
CA THR A 154 -0.97 -10.34 -3.75
C THR A 154 -0.26 -9.04 -3.38
N ALA A 155 -0.95 -7.91 -3.44
CA ALA A 155 -0.37 -6.62 -3.09
C ALA A 155 -0.07 -6.51 -1.58
N VAL A 156 -0.92 -7.05 -0.73
CA VAL A 156 -0.66 -7.15 0.71
C VAL A 156 0.57 -8.03 0.97
N ARG A 157 0.65 -9.20 0.33
CA ARG A 157 1.78 -10.12 0.46
C ARG A 157 3.10 -9.48 0.01
N TYR A 158 3.06 -8.76 -1.11
CA TYR A 158 4.23 -8.06 -1.63
C TYR A 158 4.75 -6.99 -0.65
N VAL A 159 3.88 -6.21 -0.06
CA VAL A 159 4.25 -5.24 0.99
C VAL A 159 4.78 -5.95 2.23
N ASP A 160 4.20 -7.08 2.62
CA ASP A 160 4.64 -7.88 3.77
C ASP A 160 6.07 -8.38 3.58
N ASP A 161 6.44 -8.83 2.38
CA ASP A 161 7.82 -9.22 2.05
C ASP A 161 8.80 -8.04 2.20
N HIS A 162 8.40 -6.81 1.86
CA HIS A 162 9.21 -5.61 2.08
C HIS A 162 9.31 -5.23 3.56
N ILE A 163 8.25 -5.44 4.33
CA ILE A 163 8.27 -5.26 5.79
C ILE A 163 9.19 -6.31 6.44
N GLN A 164 9.13 -7.56 5.98
CA GLN A 164 10.02 -8.61 6.48
C GLN A 164 11.49 -8.26 6.21
N TRP A 165 11.80 -7.79 5.00
CA TRP A 165 13.15 -7.31 4.68
C TRP A 165 13.61 -6.19 5.64
N MET A 166 12.74 -5.23 5.94
CA MET A 166 13.03 -4.15 6.87
C MET A 166 13.35 -4.68 8.28
N VAL A 167 12.53 -5.62 8.77
CA VAL A 167 12.73 -6.26 10.07
C VAL A 167 14.07 -7.02 10.11
N ASP A 168 14.39 -7.74 9.04
CA ASP A 168 15.65 -8.49 8.96
C ASP A 168 16.88 -7.57 8.93
N LYS A 169 16.77 -6.44 8.23
CA LYS A 169 17.81 -5.40 8.23
C LYS A 169 18.03 -4.84 9.65
N LEU A 170 16.98 -4.45 10.35
CA LEU A 170 17.07 -3.92 11.71
C LEU A 170 17.65 -4.95 12.69
N LYS A 171 17.29 -6.23 12.54
CA LYS A 171 17.89 -7.33 13.32
C LYS A 171 19.38 -7.49 13.04
N ALA A 172 19.77 -7.42 11.77
CA ALA A 172 21.18 -7.55 11.37
C ALA A 172 22.04 -6.40 11.93
N GLU A 173 21.46 -5.24 12.10
CA GLU A 173 22.11 -4.06 12.69
C GLU A 173 22.03 -4.03 14.23
N GLY A 174 21.31 -4.98 14.84
CA GLY A 174 21.18 -5.09 16.30
C GLY A 174 20.30 -4.03 16.96
N VAL A 175 19.38 -3.43 16.20
CA VAL A 175 18.49 -2.35 16.65
C VAL A 175 17.00 -2.75 16.68
N TYR A 176 16.72 -4.06 16.65
CA TYR A 176 15.36 -4.63 16.71
C TYR A 176 15.09 -5.30 18.04
#